data_9090f431e3a64fbb2913c0c35c4e2c95
#
_entry.id   9090f431e3a64fbb2913c0c35c4e2c95
#
_cell.length_a   1.000
_cell.length_b   1.000
_cell.length_c   1.000
_cell.angle_alpha   90.00
_cell.angle_beta   90.00
_cell.angle_gamma   90.00
#
_symmetry.space_group_name_H-M   'P 1'
#
loop_
_entity.id
_entity.type
_entity.pdbx_description
1 polymer ?
#
loop_
_entity_poly.entity_id
_entity_poly.type
_entity_poly.pdbx_seq_one_letter_code
_entity_poly.pdbx_strand_id
1 'polypeptide(L)'
;TAVEGARTIAELGRPRARAAVIGEPTGLKPVMAHKGMMMDEIRLLGQSGHSSDPSLSNNAMEAMHAVISDLMRYREELKSCYQSSLFDIPYPTLNLGSIHGGDNPNRICGHCNLQFDMRLMPGMHLEEVRADIRKRVHTVVDPLGIEFEHAVLFNGVPAFFAEENSELLETTESLTGHTGISVGFGTEG
;
A
#
# COMPACT_ATOMS: atom_id res chain seq x y z
N THR A 1 -19.15 -0.57 -2.06
CA THR A 1 -17.74 -0.26 -2.01
C THR A 1 -16.93 -1.44 -2.54
N ALA A 2 -15.80 -1.17 -3.16
CA ALA A 2 -14.94 -2.17 -3.79
C ALA A 2 -14.65 -3.35 -2.84
N VAL A 3 -14.74 -4.57 -3.35
CA VAL A 3 -14.48 -5.87 -2.68
C VAL A 3 -15.37 -6.26 -1.49
N GLU A 4 -16.32 -5.46 -1.05
CA GLU A 4 -17.24 -5.89 0.05
C GLU A 4 -18.07 -7.11 -0.32
N GLY A 5 -18.58 -7.17 -1.56
CA GLY A 5 -19.33 -8.32 -2.05
C GLY A 5 -18.48 -9.60 -2.06
N ALA A 6 -17.27 -9.54 -2.57
CA ALA A 6 -16.35 -10.66 -2.60
C ALA A 6 -15.98 -11.13 -1.18
N ARG A 7 -15.71 -10.19 -0.26
CA ARG A 7 -15.46 -10.49 1.15
C ARG A 7 -16.64 -11.19 1.81
N THR A 8 -17.85 -10.67 1.63
CA THR A 8 -19.07 -11.27 2.18
C THR A 8 -19.28 -12.69 1.67
N ILE A 9 -19.06 -12.94 0.37
CA ILE A 9 -19.16 -14.29 -0.21
C ILE A 9 -18.11 -15.23 0.41
N ALA A 10 -16.88 -14.75 0.59
CA ALA A 10 -15.80 -15.52 1.21
C ALA A 10 -16.13 -15.86 2.68
N GLU A 11 -16.63 -14.91 3.46
CA GLU A 11 -17.04 -15.09 4.85
C GLU A 11 -18.22 -16.07 4.99
N LEU A 12 -19.19 -15.98 4.09
CA LEU A 12 -20.33 -16.91 4.04
C LEU A 12 -19.93 -18.31 3.56
N GLY A 13 -18.77 -18.47 2.91
CA GLY A 13 -18.29 -19.71 2.33
C GLY A 13 -19.23 -20.28 1.23
N ARG A 14 -19.96 -19.40 0.54
CA ARG A 14 -20.94 -19.76 -0.52
C ARG A 14 -20.92 -18.70 -1.63
N PRO A 15 -21.02 -19.11 -2.93
CA PRO A 15 -20.99 -20.50 -3.40
C PRO A 15 -19.60 -21.15 -3.19
N ARG A 16 -19.56 -22.46 -3.04
CA ARG A 16 -18.31 -23.23 -3.04
C ARG A 16 -17.98 -23.60 -4.49
N ALA A 17 -16.92 -23.06 -5.01
CA ALA A 17 -16.44 -23.33 -6.36
C ALA A 17 -14.99 -23.83 -6.30
N ARG A 18 -14.59 -24.68 -7.26
CA ARG A 18 -13.19 -25.10 -7.46
C ARG A 18 -12.34 -23.96 -8.02
N ALA A 19 -12.96 -23.13 -8.84
CA ALA A 19 -12.32 -21.97 -9.48
C ALA A 19 -13.37 -20.89 -9.76
N ALA A 20 -12.91 -19.66 -9.99
CA ALA A 20 -13.75 -18.52 -10.33
C ALA A 20 -13.15 -17.74 -11.49
N VAL A 21 -14.01 -17.23 -12.38
CA VAL A 21 -13.65 -16.26 -13.40
C VAL A 21 -14.38 -14.96 -13.07
N ILE A 22 -13.64 -13.88 -12.94
CA ILE A 22 -14.15 -12.57 -12.57
C ILE A 22 -14.15 -11.67 -13.80
N GLY A 23 -15.32 -11.13 -14.12
CA GLY A 23 -15.53 -10.29 -15.30
C GLY A 23 -15.07 -8.86 -15.07
N GLU A 24 -13.86 -8.54 -15.47
CA GLU A 24 -13.27 -7.21 -15.45
C GLU A 24 -13.11 -6.65 -16.87
N PRO A 25 -13.08 -5.33 -17.10
CA PRO A 25 -12.95 -4.73 -18.43
C PRO A 25 -11.52 -4.83 -18.99
N THR A 26 -11.01 -6.04 -19.14
CA THR A 26 -9.64 -6.34 -19.59
C THR A 26 -9.51 -6.48 -21.11
N GLY A 27 -10.59 -6.23 -21.86
CA GLY A 27 -10.64 -6.48 -23.31
C GLY A 27 -10.54 -7.97 -23.64
N LEU A 28 -11.15 -8.84 -22.84
CA LEU A 28 -11.12 -10.30 -22.90
C LEU A 28 -9.73 -10.93 -22.70
N LYS A 29 -8.74 -10.17 -22.24
CA LYS A 29 -7.42 -10.72 -21.92
C LYS A 29 -7.48 -11.32 -20.50
N PRO A 30 -7.16 -12.61 -20.33
CA PRO A 30 -7.08 -13.21 -19.01
C PRO A 30 -6.00 -12.53 -18.16
N VAL A 31 -6.32 -12.10 -16.95
CA VAL A 31 -5.33 -11.56 -16.01
C VAL A 31 -4.86 -12.70 -15.12
N MET A 32 -3.60 -13.11 -15.30
CA MET A 32 -2.97 -14.19 -14.56
C MET A 32 -2.23 -13.71 -13.30
N ALA A 33 -1.89 -12.43 -13.25
CA ALA A 33 -1.23 -11.84 -12.09
C ALA A 33 -1.58 -10.36 -11.94
N HIS A 34 -1.74 -9.92 -10.71
CA HIS A 34 -1.83 -8.49 -10.39
C HIS A 34 -1.10 -8.15 -9.10
N LYS A 35 -0.62 -6.90 -9.00
CA LYS A 35 -0.06 -6.40 -7.77
C LYS A 35 -1.15 -6.17 -6.73
N GLY A 36 -0.81 -6.43 -5.48
CA GLY A 36 -1.62 -5.96 -4.36
C GLY A 36 -1.60 -4.45 -4.24
N MET A 37 -2.53 -3.89 -3.50
CA MET A 37 -2.54 -2.46 -3.20
C MET A 37 -2.97 -2.20 -1.76
N MET A 38 -2.44 -1.14 -1.17
CA MET A 38 -2.87 -0.59 0.11
C MET A 38 -2.74 0.92 0.10
N MET A 39 -3.60 1.60 0.84
CA MET A 39 -3.55 3.05 1.04
C MET A 39 -3.68 3.34 2.52
N ASP A 40 -2.67 3.95 3.08
CA ASP A 40 -2.58 4.19 4.51
C ASP A 40 -2.13 5.63 4.79
N GLU A 41 -2.30 6.06 6.03
CA GLU A 41 -1.91 7.39 6.48
C GLU A 41 -1.07 7.29 7.76
N ILE A 42 0.00 8.06 7.82
CA ILE A 42 0.76 8.31 9.04
C ILE A 42 0.39 9.69 9.55
N ARG A 43 -0.08 9.78 10.78
CA ARG A 43 -0.40 11.01 11.49
C ARG A 43 0.58 11.23 12.60
N LEU A 44 1.31 12.34 12.57
CA LEU A 44 2.24 12.72 13.62
C LEU A 44 1.63 13.81 14.50
N LEU A 45 1.73 13.61 15.80
CA LEU A 45 1.23 14.51 16.83
C LEU A 45 2.43 15.03 17.64
N GLY A 46 2.73 16.30 17.46
CA GLY A 46 3.72 17.05 18.18
C GLY A 46 3.08 18.06 19.12
N GLN A 47 3.84 19.04 19.52
CA GLN A 47 3.38 20.13 20.39
C GLN A 47 3.58 21.47 19.69
N SER A 48 2.50 22.20 19.44
CA SER A 48 2.54 23.55 18.88
C SER A 48 3.13 24.55 19.88
N GLY A 49 3.86 25.53 19.34
CA GLY A 49 4.44 26.61 20.12
C GLY A 49 4.80 27.79 19.23
N HIS A 50 5.29 28.89 19.83
CA HIS A 50 5.77 30.03 19.07
C HIS A 50 7.16 29.73 18.50
N SER A 51 7.39 30.05 17.22
CA SER A 51 8.64 29.72 16.51
C SER A 51 9.91 30.37 17.10
N SER A 52 9.75 31.42 17.92
CA SER A 52 10.88 32.05 18.61
C SER A 52 11.42 31.27 19.80
N ASP A 53 10.67 30.30 20.31
CA ASP A 53 11.11 29.42 21.41
C ASP A 53 10.80 27.95 21.08
N PRO A 54 11.64 27.31 20.26
CA PRO A 54 11.44 25.92 19.86
C PRO A 54 11.66 24.92 21.01
N SER A 55 12.28 25.34 22.11
CA SER A 55 12.56 24.44 23.25
C SER A 55 11.30 23.98 24.00
N LEU A 56 10.20 24.71 23.88
CA LEU A 56 8.92 24.43 24.51
C LEU A 56 7.93 23.66 23.61
N SER A 57 8.38 23.22 22.47
CA SER A 57 7.52 22.67 21.42
C SER A 57 8.13 21.45 20.76
N ASN A 58 7.32 20.70 19.99
CA ASN A 58 7.78 19.54 19.28
C ASN A 58 7.21 19.54 17.85
N ASN A 59 8.09 19.67 16.85
CA ASN A 59 7.72 19.96 15.48
C ASN A 59 7.36 18.68 14.68
N ALA A 60 6.06 18.43 14.50
CA ALA A 60 5.58 17.30 13.72
C ALA A 60 6.01 17.34 12.24
N MET A 61 6.24 18.53 11.65
CA MET A 61 6.68 18.65 10.27
C MET A 61 8.16 18.24 10.09
N GLU A 62 9.02 18.60 11.04
CA GLU A 62 10.42 18.16 11.03
C GLU A 62 10.53 16.64 11.26
N ALA A 63 9.71 16.09 12.15
CA ALA A 63 9.62 14.64 12.33
C ALA A 63 9.10 13.95 11.07
N MET A 64 8.11 14.52 10.38
CA MET A 64 7.59 13.98 9.13
C MET A 64 8.65 13.98 8.02
N HIS A 65 9.53 14.98 7.95
CA HIS A 65 10.67 14.95 7.03
C HIS A 65 11.58 13.73 7.27
N ALA A 66 11.85 13.40 8.53
CA ALA A 66 12.63 12.21 8.86
C ALA A 66 11.92 10.90 8.50
N VAL A 67 10.59 10.82 8.75
CA VAL A 67 9.75 9.68 8.35
C VAL A 67 9.74 9.51 6.83
N ILE A 68 9.54 10.59 6.07
CA ILE A 68 9.59 10.57 4.59
C ILE A 68 10.95 10.05 4.11
N SER A 69 12.04 10.52 4.69
CA SER A 69 13.38 10.10 4.33
C SER A 69 13.61 8.60 4.56
N ASP A 70 13.07 8.05 5.66
CA ASP A 70 13.12 6.61 5.93
C ASP A 70 12.23 5.80 4.97
N LEU A 71 11.00 6.25 4.69
CA LEU A 71 10.11 5.58 3.74
C LEU A 71 10.68 5.58 2.32
N MET A 72 11.36 6.64 1.90
CA MET A 72 12.06 6.66 0.60
C MET A 72 13.21 5.65 0.57
N ARG A 73 13.94 5.48 1.66
CA ARG A 73 14.97 4.44 1.80
C ARG A 73 14.35 3.04 1.77
N TYR A 74 13.25 2.82 2.51
CA TYR A 74 12.49 1.57 2.49
C TYR A 74 12.01 1.21 1.09
N ARG A 75 11.53 2.17 0.31
CA ARG A 75 11.18 1.97 -1.10
C ARG A 75 12.33 1.39 -1.92
N GLU A 76 13.54 1.91 -1.75
CA GLU A 76 14.71 1.39 -2.48
C GLU A 76 15.16 0.01 -1.96
N GLU A 77 15.02 -0.27 -0.67
CA GLU A 77 15.22 -1.60 -0.10
C GLU A 77 14.24 -2.61 -0.72
N LEU A 78 12.94 -2.28 -0.77
CA LEU A 78 11.92 -3.13 -1.39
C LEU A 78 12.21 -3.41 -2.87
N LYS A 79 12.65 -2.41 -3.63
CA LYS A 79 13.07 -2.60 -5.03
C LYS A 79 14.21 -3.60 -5.17
N SER A 80 15.16 -3.61 -4.25
CA SER A 80 16.29 -4.54 -4.31
C SER A 80 15.93 -5.96 -3.85
N CYS A 81 14.98 -6.08 -2.92
CA CYS A 81 14.58 -7.37 -2.35
C CYS A 81 13.56 -8.13 -3.20
N TYR A 82 12.67 -7.39 -3.89
CA TYR A 82 11.56 -7.98 -4.63
C TYR A 82 11.64 -7.60 -6.10
N GLN A 83 11.91 -8.59 -6.95
CA GLN A 83 11.98 -8.43 -8.39
C GLN A 83 11.16 -9.52 -9.09
N SER A 84 10.37 -9.14 -10.10
CA SER A 84 9.64 -10.11 -10.92
C SER A 84 9.48 -9.58 -12.34
N SER A 85 9.93 -10.34 -13.32
CA SER A 85 9.75 -10.04 -14.74
C SER A 85 8.31 -10.18 -15.23
N LEU A 86 7.39 -10.61 -14.37
CA LEU A 86 5.96 -10.71 -14.69
C LEU A 86 5.29 -9.35 -14.92
N PHE A 87 5.87 -8.28 -14.40
CA PHE A 87 5.29 -6.94 -14.45
C PHE A 87 6.20 -5.96 -15.18
N ASP A 88 5.63 -5.02 -15.92
CA ASP A 88 6.36 -3.92 -16.58
C ASP A 88 7.20 -3.10 -15.59
N ILE A 89 6.63 -2.86 -14.40
CA ILE A 89 7.39 -2.34 -13.25
C ILE A 89 7.73 -3.55 -12.36
N PRO A 90 8.97 -4.08 -12.42
CA PRO A 90 9.29 -5.40 -11.87
C PRO A 90 9.52 -5.43 -10.35
N TYR A 91 9.10 -4.42 -9.61
CA TYR A 91 9.30 -4.25 -8.17
C TYR A 91 8.08 -3.61 -7.50
N PRO A 92 7.96 -3.72 -6.15
CA PRO A 92 6.89 -3.03 -5.42
C PRO A 92 7.09 -1.51 -5.48
N THR A 93 5.99 -0.76 -5.47
CA THR A 93 6.04 0.70 -5.46
C THR A 93 5.50 1.26 -4.15
N LEU A 94 6.09 2.36 -3.70
CA LEU A 94 5.61 3.21 -2.61
C LEU A 94 5.53 4.64 -3.13
N ASN A 95 4.34 5.20 -3.16
CA ASN A 95 4.06 6.56 -3.59
C ASN A 95 3.61 7.41 -2.41
N LEU A 96 4.29 8.52 -2.16
CA LEU A 96 3.87 9.51 -1.19
C LEU A 96 2.86 10.43 -1.89
N GLY A 97 1.57 10.24 -1.62
CA GLY A 97 0.49 10.82 -2.40
C GLY A 97 0.03 12.19 -1.94
N SER A 98 0.05 12.43 -0.62
CA SER A 98 -0.48 13.66 -0.03
C SER A 98 0.19 13.95 1.31
N ILE A 99 0.47 15.21 1.58
CA ILE A 99 0.98 15.67 2.88
C ILE A 99 0.24 16.92 3.31
N HIS A 100 -0.19 16.96 4.58
CA HIS A 100 -0.87 18.11 5.17
C HIS A 100 -0.35 18.36 6.58
N GLY A 101 0.00 19.60 6.91
CA GLY A 101 0.47 19.95 8.26
C GLY A 101 0.73 21.43 8.41
N GLY A 102 0.68 21.88 9.66
CA GLY A 102 0.88 23.28 10.02
C GLY A 102 -0.28 24.21 9.61
N ASP A 103 -0.26 25.43 10.12
CA ASP A 103 -1.29 26.44 9.88
C ASP A 103 -0.73 27.85 9.75
N ASN A 104 0.46 28.11 10.28
CA ASN A 104 1.06 29.44 10.26
C ASN A 104 2.60 29.38 10.34
N PRO A 105 3.34 30.18 9.54
CA PRO A 105 4.80 30.12 9.47
C PRO A 105 5.52 30.52 10.77
N ASN A 106 4.86 31.26 11.69
CA ASN A 106 5.44 31.60 12.98
C ASN A 106 5.00 30.66 14.13
N ARG A 107 4.41 29.53 13.79
CA ARG A 107 3.99 28.51 14.75
C ARG A 107 4.71 27.17 14.46
N ILE A 108 5.22 26.55 15.52
CA ILE A 108 5.74 25.19 15.45
C ILE A 108 4.58 24.23 15.09
N CYS A 109 4.78 23.40 14.09
CA CYS A 109 3.76 22.49 13.58
C CYS A 109 3.43 21.39 14.60
N GLY A 110 2.19 21.41 15.12
CA GLY A 110 1.74 20.45 16.12
C GLY A 110 1.16 19.17 15.52
N HIS A 111 0.87 19.12 14.22
CA HIS A 111 0.38 17.92 13.55
C HIS A 111 0.79 17.88 12.08
N CYS A 112 1.11 16.70 11.58
CA CYS A 112 1.43 16.50 10.17
C CYS A 112 0.99 15.11 9.73
N ASN A 113 0.26 15.03 8.62
CA ASN A 113 -0.30 13.80 8.07
C ASN A 113 0.32 13.52 6.70
N LEU A 114 0.66 12.27 6.45
CA LEU A 114 1.18 11.75 5.19
C LEU A 114 0.33 10.59 4.72
N GLN A 115 -0.25 10.70 3.54
CA GLN A 115 -0.96 9.60 2.87
C GLN A 115 -0.08 9.00 1.79
N PHE A 116 -0.09 7.67 1.70
CA PHE A 116 0.71 6.95 0.73
C PHE A 116 -0.03 5.73 0.18
N ASP A 117 0.35 5.34 -1.04
CA ASP A 117 -0.11 4.15 -1.75
C ASP A 117 1.07 3.19 -1.93
N MET A 118 0.81 1.90 -1.75
CA MET A 118 1.78 0.86 -2.08
C MET A 118 1.19 -0.16 -3.04
N ARG A 119 2.02 -0.62 -3.99
CA ARG A 119 1.73 -1.75 -4.85
C ARG A 119 2.65 -2.90 -4.48
N LEU A 120 2.05 -3.98 -3.98
CA LEU A 120 2.78 -5.13 -3.44
C LEU A 120 2.97 -6.21 -4.50
N MET A 121 4.08 -6.91 -4.44
CA MET A 121 4.34 -8.05 -5.32
C MET A 121 3.68 -9.32 -4.76
N PRO A 122 3.38 -10.32 -5.62
CA PRO A 122 3.02 -11.65 -5.14
C PRO A 122 4.04 -12.18 -4.12
N GLY A 123 3.55 -12.76 -3.03
CA GLY A 123 4.37 -13.20 -1.90
C GLY A 123 4.60 -12.15 -0.80
N MET A 124 4.22 -10.89 -1.02
CA MET A 124 4.21 -9.87 0.04
C MET A 124 2.85 -9.85 0.75
N HIS A 125 2.88 -9.80 2.08
CA HIS A 125 1.67 -9.77 2.91
C HIS A 125 1.39 -8.37 3.45
N LEU A 126 0.16 -7.87 3.25
CA LEU A 126 -0.26 -6.51 3.64
C LEU A 126 0.07 -6.18 5.09
N GLU A 127 -0.26 -7.10 6.02
CA GLU A 127 -0.07 -6.84 7.45
C GLU A 127 1.41 -6.86 7.87
N GLU A 128 2.24 -7.65 7.21
CA GLU A 128 3.70 -7.63 7.44
C GLU A 128 4.30 -6.30 7.00
N VAL A 129 3.92 -5.82 5.80
CA VAL A 129 4.36 -4.51 5.31
C VAL A 129 3.90 -3.38 6.22
N ARG A 130 2.65 -3.43 6.71
CA ARG A 130 2.13 -2.47 7.70
C ARG A 130 2.91 -2.51 9.01
N ALA A 131 3.26 -3.72 9.48
CA ALA A 131 4.07 -3.90 10.68
C ALA A 131 5.47 -3.32 10.52
N ASP A 132 6.10 -3.51 9.36
CA ASP A 132 7.41 -2.93 9.04
C ASP A 132 7.34 -1.41 9.01
N ILE A 133 6.34 -0.83 8.36
CA ILE A 133 6.15 0.62 8.33
C ILE A 133 5.96 1.16 9.74
N ARG A 134 5.09 0.57 10.56
CA ARG A 134 4.90 0.98 11.96
C ARG A 134 6.20 0.96 12.74
N LYS A 135 6.97 -0.13 12.64
CA LYS A 135 8.26 -0.28 13.31
C LYS A 135 9.25 0.81 12.88
N ARG A 136 9.32 1.11 11.58
CA ARG A 136 10.20 2.15 11.02
C ARG A 136 9.81 3.54 11.54
N VAL A 137 8.52 3.86 11.50
CA VAL A 137 8.02 5.13 12.00
C VAL A 137 8.34 5.28 13.49
N HIS A 138 8.06 4.27 14.33
CA HIS A 138 8.46 4.26 15.75
C HIS A 138 9.95 4.54 15.94
N THR A 139 10.81 3.84 15.19
CA THR A 139 12.25 4.04 15.29
C THR A 139 12.68 5.48 15.02
N VAL A 140 11.96 6.16 14.13
CA VAL A 140 12.25 7.56 13.77
C VAL A 140 11.68 8.55 14.79
N VAL A 141 10.42 8.34 15.24
CA VAL A 141 9.70 9.37 16.00
C VAL A 141 9.85 9.26 17.52
N ASP A 142 10.10 8.06 18.05
CA ASP A 142 10.27 7.86 19.51
C ASP A 142 11.40 8.72 20.11
N PRO A 143 12.61 8.79 19.48
CA PRO A 143 13.68 9.66 19.98
C PRO A 143 13.34 11.15 19.95
N LEU A 144 12.38 11.53 19.11
CA LEU A 144 11.92 12.92 18.96
C LEU A 144 10.77 13.28 19.92
N GLY A 145 10.26 12.30 20.67
CA GLY A 145 9.10 12.50 21.55
C GLY A 145 7.81 12.86 20.78
N ILE A 146 7.69 12.39 19.54
CA ILE A 146 6.51 12.58 18.69
C ILE A 146 5.63 11.33 18.77
N GLU A 147 4.37 11.52 19.07
CA GLU A 147 3.37 10.45 18.97
C GLU A 147 2.93 10.26 17.53
N PHE A 148 2.60 9.02 17.15
CA PHE A 148 2.03 8.78 15.83
C PHE A 148 0.87 7.77 15.86
N GLU A 149 -0.01 7.94 14.89
CA GLU A 149 -1.09 7.01 14.55
C GLU A 149 -0.89 6.51 13.13
N HIS A 150 -1.08 5.21 12.92
CA HIS A 150 -1.16 4.59 11.59
C HIS A 150 -2.63 4.31 11.27
N ALA A 151 -3.19 5.05 10.33
CA ALA A 151 -4.57 4.90 9.88
C ALA A 151 -4.64 4.15 8.54
N VAL A 152 -5.51 3.16 8.47
CA VAL A 152 -5.78 2.41 7.24
C VAL A 152 -6.88 3.14 6.47
N LEU A 153 -6.55 3.73 5.32
CA LEU A 153 -7.52 4.41 4.45
C LEU A 153 -8.27 3.43 3.55
N PHE A 154 -7.60 2.37 3.16
CA PHE A 154 -8.16 1.27 2.38
C PHE A 154 -7.56 -0.04 2.87
N ASN A 155 -8.40 -1.01 3.23
CA ASN A 155 -7.97 -2.30 3.80
C ASN A 155 -6.97 -3.05 2.93
N GLY A 156 -7.01 -2.78 1.63
CA GLY A 156 -6.09 -3.34 0.65
C GLY A 156 -6.66 -4.58 -0.04
N VAL A 157 -6.01 -4.88 -1.17
CA VAL A 157 -6.22 -6.11 -1.93
C VAL A 157 -4.87 -6.82 -1.99
N PRO A 158 -4.78 -8.12 -1.62
CA PRO A 158 -3.53 -8.85 -1.74
C PRO A 158 -3.10 -8.97 -3.20
N ALA A 159 -1.82 -9.18 -3.46
CA ALA A 159 -1.36 -9.52 -4.78
C ALA A 159 -1.84 -10.93 -5.15
N PHE A 160 -2.09 -11.15 -6.42
CA PHE A 160 -2.52 -12.42 -6.96
C PHE A 160 -1.56 -12.91 -8.05
N PHE A 161 -1.35 -14.22 -8.09
CA PHE A 161 -0.65 -14.90 -9.17
C PHE A 161 -1.31 -16.26 -9.38
N ALA A 162 -1.77 -16.52 -10.61
CA ALA A 162 -2.27 -17.83 -10.99
C ALA A 162 -1.09 -18.82 -11.09
N GLU A 163 -1.29 -20.04 -10.62
CA GLU A 163 -0.30 -21.11 -10.79
C GLU A 163 0.00 -21.33 -12.28
N GLU A 164 1.26 -21.56 -12.61
CA GLU A 164 1.67 -21.95 -13.96
C GLU A 164 0.97 -23.26 -14.33
N ASN A 165 0.45 -23.34 -15.56
CA ASN A 165 -0.33 -24.48 -16.08
C ASN A 165 -1.70 -24.68 -15.38
N SER A 166 -2.31 -23.62 -14.91
CA SER A 166 -3.70 -23.66 -14.43
C SER A 166 -4.65 -24.04 -15.54
N GLU A 167 -5.39 -25.16 -15.41
CA GLU A 167 -6.45 -25.59 -16.34
C GLU A 167 -7.45 -24.46 -16.65
N LEU A 168 -7.73 -23.61 -15.66
CA LEU A 168 -8.61 -22.45 -15.81
C LEU A 168 -7.99 -21.40 -16.73
N LEU A 169 -6.69 -21.12 -16.59
CA LEU A 169 -5.99 -20.15 -17.42
C LEU A 169 -5.94 -20.65 -18.88
N GLU A 170 -5.51 -21.89 -19.11
CA GLU A 170 -5.49 -22.50 -20.45
C GLU A 170 -6.87 -22.50 -21.11
N THR A 171 -7.92 -22.82 -20.35
CA THR A 171 -9.30 -22.79 -20.85
C THR A 171 -9.73 -21.37 -21.25
N THR A 172 -9.43 -20.36 -20.40
CA THR A 172 -9.81 -18.97 -20.70
C THR A 172 -9.01 -18.41 -21.85
N GLU A 173 -7.73 -18.72 -22.00
CA GLU A 173 -6.91 -18.38 -23.16
C GLU A 173 -7.47 -18.99 -24.46
N SER A 174 -7.83 -20.27 -24.42
CA SER A 174 -8.44 -20.94 -25.57
C SER A 174 -9.78 -20.32 -25.97
N LEU A 175 -10.63 -19.96 -25.01
CA LEU A 175 -11.94 -19.37 -25.28
C LEU A 175 -11.87 -17.92 -25.76
N THR A 176 -10.92 -17.15 -25.26
CA THR A 176 -10.77 -15.73 -25.58
C THR A 176 -9.87 -15.47 -26.79
N GLY A 177 -9.01 -16.43 -27.12
CA GLY A 177 -7.97 -16.28 -28.14
C GLY A 177 -6.83 -15.33 -27.73
N HIS A 178 -6.72 -15.02 -26.43
CA HIS A 178 -5.70 -14.11 -25.89
C HIS A 178 -4.85 -14.84 -24.83
N THR A 179 -3.55 -14.59 -24.86
CA THR A 179 -2.62 -15.05 -23.80
C THR A 179 -2.83 -14.26 -22.52
N GLY A 180 -2.65 -14.92 -21.38
CA GLY A 180 -2.70 -14.32 -20.06
C GLY A 180 -1.70 -13.17 -19.89
N ILE A 181 -2.14 -12.10 -19.24
CA ILE A 181 -1.34 -10.91 -18.98
C ILE A 181 -1.18 -10.68 -17.48
N SER A 182 -0.15 -9.92 -17.12
CA SER A 182 0.02 -9.38 -15.76
C SER A 182 -0.28 -7.90 -15.76
N VAL A 183 -0.90 -7.40 -14.68
CA VAL A 183 -1.24 -5.99 -14.54
C VAL A 183 -0.65 -5.39 -13.26
N GLY A 184 -0.18 -4.16 -13.32
CA GLY A 184 0.45 -3.44 -12.21
C GLY A 184 -0.53 -2.84 -11.20
N PHE A 185 -1.83 -2.92 -11.45
CA PHE A 185 -2.91 -2.44 -10.58
C PHE A 185 -3.69 -3.62 -10.00
N GLY A 186 -4.29 -3.42 -8.82
CA GLY A 186 -5.20 -4.41 -8.23
C GLY A 186 -6.53 -4.42 -8.97
N THR A 187 -7.14 -5.59 -9.10
CA THR A 187 -8.51 -5.76 -9.62
C THR A 187 -9.50 -5.87 -8.47
N GLU A 188 -10.78 -5.61 -8.72
CA GLU A 188 -11.83 -5.64 -7.69
C GLU A 188 -12.37 -7.05 -7.39
N GLY A 189 -11.85 -8.05 -8.05
CA GLY A 189 -12.28 -9.44 -7.96
C GLY A 189 -11.44 -10.31 -7.05
#